data_fbf4b4d6a6d8e92f549798c8eef23844
#
_entry.id   fbf4b4d6a6d8e92f549798c8eef23844
#
_cell.length_a   1.000
_cell.length_b   1.000
_cell.length_c   1.000
_cell.angle_alpha   90.00
_cell.angle_beta   90.00
_cell.angle_gamma   90.00
#
_symmetry.space_group_name_H-M   'P 1'
#
loop_
_entity.id
_entity.type
_entity.pdbx_description
1 polymer ?
#
loop_
_entity_poly.entity_id
_entity_poly.type
_entity_poly.pdbx_seq_one_letter_code
_entity_poly.pdbx_strand_id
1 'polypeptide(L)'
;MVLGYICDMNINRSLTEIKKILELAIEEEGTVGKRNIIRTSQPIQVIHELVKEGLIEHGVKKDLIYPNLGSSLGEVGITGFIKKKNQDIVVIPEGVEQKAEYISELEVLDPYGKDFSERILSINVRSQLSSVAKNFDTIFERTFAESFNLHQRLNKIVLGEVFLLPIREFEDSYSDQKIVKYRDLGNRVENQISKYVRYFNLINNRKNSHEDFHKYERVALLLVDFSHNTPKLYSSKEELIDDGIVSESFSEDIESLDFNSFFKDILSVYYERFMS
;
A
#
# COMPACT_ATOMS: atom_id res chain seq x y z
N MET A 1 15.43 2.20 19.30
CA MET A 1 16.13 0.94 18.97
C MET A 1 15.24 -0.30 19.07
N VAL A 2 14.41 -0.49 20.12
CA VAL A 2 13.55 -1.67 20.29
C VAL A 2 12.35 -1.69 19.30
N LEU A 3 11.72 -0.56 19.03
CA LEU A 3 10.58 -0.44 18.09
C LEU A 3 10.95 -0.79 16.63
N GLY A 4 12.12 -0.36 16.16
CA GLY A 4 12.58 -0.70 14.81
C GLY A 4 12.80 -2.21 14.63
N TYR A 5 13.30 -2.91 15.65
CA TYR A 5 13.58 -4.35 15.59
C TYR A 5 12.31 -5.21 15.55
N ILE A 6 11.22 -4.77 16.19
CA ILE A 6 9.93 -5.47 16.20
C ILE A 6 9.24 -5.28 14.84
N CYS A 7 9.28 -4.09 14.27
CA CYS A 7 8.72 -3.81 12.95
C CYS A 7 9.41 -4.64 11.84
N ASP A 8 10.74 -4.74 11.88
CA ASP A 8 11.52 -5.56 10.93
C ASP A 8 11.19 -7.04 11.02
N MET A 9 10.96 -7.58 12.23
CA MET A 9 10.56 -8.98 12.40
C MET A 9 9.17 -9.25 11.83
N ASN A 10 8.22 -8.33 11.99
CA ASN A 10 6.87 -8.48 11.49
C ASN A 10 6.81 -8.41 9.96
N ILE A 11 7.54 -7.50 9.33
CA ILE A 11 7.57 -7.38 7.87
C ILE A 11 8.19 -8.61 7.21
N ASN A 12 9.31 -9.12 7.72
CA ASN A 12 9.96 -10.32 7.19
C ASN A 12 9.06 -11.56 7.29
N ARG A 13 8.31 -11.70 8.38
CA ARG A 13 7.32 -12.75 8.56
C ARG A 13 6.20 -12.62 7.52
N SER A 14 5.65 -11.44 7.34
CA SER A 14 4.57 -11.17 6.39
C SER A 14 5.01 -11.44 4.94
N LEU A 15 6.19 -10.99 4.55
CA LEU A 15 6.73 -11.24 3.22
C LEU A 15 7.01 -12.73 2.98
N THR A 16 7.49 -13.45 4.01
CA THR A 16 7.71 -14.91 3.93
C THR A 16 6.38 -15.65 3.78
N GLU A 17 5.33 -15.22 4.45
CA GLU A 17 3.99 -15.78 4.29
C GLU A 17 3.43 -15.55 2.89
N ILE A 18 3.56 -14.35 2.34
CA ILE A 18 3.16 -14.05 0.95
C ILE A 18 3.92 -14.94 -0.03
N LYS A 19 5.24 -15.06 0.11
CA LYS A 19 6.06 -15.96 -0.71
C LYS A 19 5.50 -17.37 -0.69
N LYS A 20 5.28 -17.92 0.50
CA LYS A 20 4.75 -19.27 0.69
C LYS A 20 3.39 -19.48 0.02
N ILE A 21 2.47 -18.52 0.15
CA ILE A 21 1.16 -18.55 -0.50
C ILE A 21 1.31 -18.64 -2.03
N LEU A 22 2.19 -17.82 -2.61
CA LEU A 22 2.41 -17.78 -4.05
C LEU A 22 3.10 -19.05 -4.58
N GLU A 23 4.12 -19.53 -3.88
CA GLU A 23 4.89 -20.70 -4.27
C GLU A 23 4.04 -21.98 -4.18
N LEU A 24 3.29 -22.18 -3.10
CA LEU A 24 2.36 -23.31 -2.96
C LEU A 24 1.32 -23.35 -4.07
N ALA A 25 0.75 -22.20 -4.44
CA ALA A 25 -0.22 -22.15 -5.55
C ALA A 25 0.40 -22.58 -6.89
N ILE A 26 1.70 -22.29 -7.12
CA ILE A 26 2.43 -22.76 -8.31
C ILE A 26 2.69 -24.28 -8.22
N GLU A 27 3.15 -24.77 -7.09
CA GLU A 27 3.45 -26.20 -6.88
C GLU A 27 2.20 -27.09 -7.02
N GLU A 28 1.05 -26.59 -6.58
CA GLU A 28 -0.22 -27.34 -6.63
C GLU A 28 -0.87 -27.29 -8.02
N GLU A 29 -1.01 -26.11 -8.61
CA GLU A 29 -1.83 -25.89 -9.82
C GLU A 29 -1.09 -25.17 -10.96
N GLY A 30 0.21 -24.92 -10.84
CA GLY A 30 1.04 -24.27 -11.86
C GLY A 30 0.62 -22.82 -12.12
N THR A 31 0.68 -22.39 -13.38
CA THR A 31 0.30 -21.02 -13.80
C THR A 31 -1.16 -20.70 -13.48
N VAL A 32 -2.06 -21.69 -13.47
CA VAL A 32 -3.47 -21.48 -13.12
C VAL A 32 -3.58 -21.12 -11.65
N GLY A 33 -2.94 -21.87 -10.76
CA GLY A 33 -2.90 -21.59 -9.31
C GLY A 33 -2.31 -20.22 -9.03
N LYS A 34 -1.15 -19.90 -9.63
CA LYS A 34 -0.54 -18.56 -9.54
C LYS A 34 -1.53 -17.46 -9.92
N ARG A 35 -2.21 -17.59 -11.06
CA ARG A 35 -3.15 -16.59 -11.54
C ARG A 35 -4.36 -16.45 -10.61
N ASN A 36 -4.86 -17.57 -10.10
CA ASN A 36 -6.01 -17.58 -9.21
C ASN A 36 -5.65 -16.91 -7.88
N ILE A 37 -4.55 -17.27 -7.24
CA ILE A 37 -4.15 -16.73 -5.94
C ILE A 37 -3.85 -15.22 -6.00
N ILE A 38 -3.20 -14.73 -7.07
CA ILE A 38 -2.92 -13.31 -7.26
C ILE A 38 -4.22 -12.49 -7.42
N ARG A 39 -5.29 -13.09 -7.96
CA ARG A 39 -6.60 -12.44 -8.09
C ARG A 39 -7.42 -12.44 -6.81
N THR A 40 -7.08 -13.29 -5.86
CA THR A 40 -7.71 -13.26 -4.54
C THR A 40 -7.14 -12.13 -3.70
N SER A 41 -7.83 -11.77 -2.63
CA SER A 41 -7.30 -10.83 -1.65
C SER A 41 -6.27 -11.48 -0.69
N GLN A 42 -6.06 -12.79 -0.73
CA GLN A 42 -5.28 -13.52 0.28
C GLN A 42 -3.84 -13.01 0.45
N PRO A 43 -3.01 -12.83 -0.60
CA PRO A 43 -1.65 -12.31 -0.42
C PRO A 43 -1.63 -10.87 0.13
N ILE A 44 -2.57 -10.03 -0.31
CA ILE A 44 -2.61 -8.63 0.10
C ILE A 44 -3.17 -8.46 1.52
N GLN A 45 -4.02 -9.37 1.99
CA GLN A 45 -4.53 -9.36 3.37
C GLN A 45 -3.40 -9.49 4.39
N VAL A 46 -2.31 -10.19 4.05
CA VAL A 46 -1.12 -10.26 4.92
C VAL A 46 -0.53 -8.86 5.16
N ILE A 47 -0.48 -8.02 4.11
CA ILE A 47 0.00 -6.64 4.24
C ILE A 47 -1.04 -5.76 4.97
N HIS A 48 -2.35 -5.99 4.80
CA HIS A 48 -3.38 -5.29 5.59
C HIS A 48 -3.15 -5.51 7.08
N GLU A 49 -2.94 -6.76 7.50
CA GLU A 49 -2.68 -7.07 8.92
C GLU A 49 -1.37 -6.44 9.41
N LEU A 50 -0.29 -6.49 8.61
CA LEU A 50 0.97 -5.81 8.92
C LEU A 50 0.78 -4.30 9.14
N VAL A 51 -0.01 -3.64 8.29
CA VAL A 51 -0.30 -2.20 8.43
C VAL A 51 -1.12 -1.92 9.68
N LYS A 52 -2.11 -2.74 10.01
CA LYS A 52 -2.90 -2.59 11.24
C LYS A 52 -2.03 -2.79 12.50
N GLU A 53 -1.14 -3.81 12.49
CA GLU A 53 -0.17 -4.03 13.56
C GLU A 53 0.75 -2.81 13.73
N GLY A 54 1.30 -2.28 12.63
CA GLY A 54 2.13 -1.10 12.64
C GLY A 54 1.44 0.14 13.21
N LEU A 55 0.16 0.37 12.88
CA LEU A 55 -0.64 1.45 13.49
C LEU A 55 -0.77 1.29 15.00
N ILE A 56 -1.05 0.06 15.47
CA ILE A 56 -1.17 -0.25 16.90
C ILE A 56 0.16 -0.04 17.64
N GLU A 57 1.27 -0.50 17.07
CA GLU A 57 2.61 -0.32 17.62
C GLU A 57 2.98 1.16 17.76
N HIS A 58 2.45 2.02 16.88
CA HIS A 58 2.64 3.47 16.92
C HIS A 58 1.56 4.22 17.71
N GLY A 59 0.77 3.51 18.53
CA GLY A 59 -0.11 4.09 19.53
C GLY A 59 -1.57 4.30 19.09
N VAL A 60 -1.98 3.84 17.91
CA VAL A 60 -3.39 3.88 17.50
C VAL A 60 -4.17 2.83 18.31
N LYS A 61 -5.30 3.21 18.91
CA LYS A 61 -6.16 2.29 19.63
C LYS A 61 -6.76 1.26 18.67
N LYS A 62 -6.68 -0.02 19.03
CA LYS A 62 -7.13 -1.15 18.21
C LYS A 62 -8.60 -1.07 17.80
N ASP A 63 -9.46 -0.56 18.67
CA ASP A 63 -10.90 -0.41 18.45
C ASP A 63 -11.27 0.74 17.49
N LEU A 64 -10.33 1.60 17.16
CA LEU A 64 -10.51 2.65 16.16
C LEU A 64 -10.09 2.21 14.74
N ILE A 65 -9.48 1.03 14.57
CA ILE A 65 -9.00 0.53 13.27
C ILE A 65 -10.06 -0.38 12.65
N TYR A 66 -10.43 -0.09 11.40
CA TYR A 66 -11.40 -0.85 10.61
C TYR A 66 -10.84 -1.24 9.23
N PRO A 67 -11.07 -2.47 8.75
CA PRO A 67 -11.58 -3.61 9.52
C PRO A 67 -10.69 -3.94 10.72
N ASN A 68 -11.29 -4.53 11.77
CA ASN A 68 -10.53 -4.89 12.97
C ASN A 68 -9.39 -5.85 12.64
N LEU A 69 -8.34 -5.85 13.46
CA LEU A 69 -7.22 -6.80 13.34
C LEU A 69 -7.73 -8.24 13.28
N GLY A 70 -7.25 -9.01 12.33
CA GLY A 70 -7.68 -10.40 12.08
C GLY A 70 -9.01 -10.50 11.29
N SER A 71 -9.55 -9.40 10.78
CA SER A 71 -10.78 -9.39 9.97
C SER A 71 -10.57 -8.64 8.66
N SER A 72 -11.14 -9.19 7.59
CA SER A 72 -11.29 -8.51 6.29
C SER A 72 -12.71 -7.98 6.06
N LEU A 73 -13.61 -8.20 7.01
CA LEU A 73 -15.01 -7.75 6.94
C LEU A 73 -15.17 -6.40 7.61
N GLY A 74 -15.97 -5.52 7.00
CA GLY A 74 -16.31 -4.23 7.57
C GLY A 74 -15.47 -3.08 6.99
N GLU A 75 -15.06 -3.16 5.72
CA GLU A 75 -14.50 -2.02 5.01
C GLU A 75 -15.39 -0.79 5.13
N VAL A 76 -14.77 0.35 5.39
CA VAL A 76 -15.47 1.63 5.53
C VAL A 76 -15.58 2.32 4.18
N GLY A 77 -16.82 2.50 3.72
CA GLY A 77 -17.07 3.21 2.47
C GLY A 77 -17.12 4.71 2.68
N ILE A 78 -16.14 5.45 2.20
CA ILE A 78 -16.06 6.90 2.29
C ILE A 78 -16.60 7.53 1.01
N THR A 79 -17.50 8.50 1.14
CA THR A 79 -18.06 9.23 0.00
C THR A 79 -17.12 10.35 -0.40
N GLY A 80 -16.59 10.28 -1.62
CA GLY A 80 -15.74 11.31 -2.21
C GLY A 80 -16.53 12.31 -3.06
N PHE A 81 -15.83 13.01 -3.94
CA PHE A 81 -16.39 14.03 -4.84
C PHE A 81 -17.18 13.43 -6.01
N ILE A 82 -16.68 12.32 -6.59
CA ILE A 82 -17.31 11.67 -7.75
C ILE A 82 -18.10 10.42 -7.32
N LYS A 83 -17.59 9.67 -6.34
CA LYS A 83 -18.19 8.39 -5.91
C LYS A 83 -17.76 7.98 -4.52
N LYS A 84 -18.56 7.09 -3.93
CA LYS A 84 -18.19 6.36 -2.72
C LYS A 84 -17.12 5.32 -3.02
N LYS A 85 -16.13 5.19 -2.14
CA LYS A 85 -15.04 4.21 -2.22
C LYS A 85 -14.88 3.49 -0.90
N ASN A 86 -14.82 2.17 -0.96
CA ASN A 86 -14.40 1.36 0.18
C ASN A 86 -12.90 1.54 0.37
N GLN A 87 -12.48 1.65 1.62
CA GLN A 87 -11.10 1.84 2.03
C GLN A 87 -10.59 0.60 2.72
N ASP A 88 -9.35 0.21 2.42
CA ASP A 88 -8.76 -1.03 2.92
C ASP A 88 -8.54 -1.00 4.43
N ILE A 89 -8.00 0.10 4.95
CA ILE A 89 -7.77 0.31 6.39
C ILE A 89 -8.15 1.74 6.73
N VAL A 90 -8.95 1.89 7.79
CA VAL A 90 -9.42 3.19 8.26
C VAL A 90 -9.21 3.30 9.76
N VAL A 91 -8.65 4.43 10.20
CA VAL A 91 -8.68 4.84 11.60
C VAL A 91 -9.78 5.89 11.76
N ILE A 92 -10.81 5.56 12.53
CA ILE A 92 -11.92 6.47 12.79
C ILE A 92 -11.56 7.48 13.90
N PRO A 93 -12.06 8.73 13.82
CA PRO A 93 -11.83 9.71 14.86
C PRO A 93 -12.58 9.37 16.15
N GLU A 94 -11.91 9.54 17.29
CA GLU A 94 -12.53 9.35 18.60
C GLU A 94 -13.36 10.58 19.02
N GLY A 95 -14.56 10.35 19.55
CA GLY A 95 -15.38 11.42 20.10
C GLY A 95 -16.03 12.36 19.08
N VAL A 96 -15.97 12.03 17.81
CA VAL A 96 -16.63 12.81 16.73
C VAL A 96 -17.96 12.16 16.37
N GLU A 97 -19.04 12.95 16.39
CA GLU A 97 -20.38 12.46 16.04
C GLU A 97 -20.51 12.19 14.54
N GLN A 98 -21.10 11.05 14.20
CA GLN A 98 -21.49 10.72 12.83
C GLN A 98 -22.83 11.36 12.53
N LYS A 99 -22.87 12.21 11.51
CA LYS A 99 -24.09 12.93 11.11
C LYS A 99 -24.35 12.70 9.63
N ALA A 100 -25.26 11.77 9.35
CA ALA A 100 -25.59 11.43 7.97
C ALA A 100 -25.98 12.66 7.14
N GLU A 101 -25.48 12.71 5.90
CA GLU A 101 -25.69 13.79 4.94
C GLU A 101 -26.10 13.23 3.58
N TYR A 102 -27.16 13.78 2.98
CA TYR A 102 -27.55 13.42 1.62
C TYR A 102 -26.82 14.32 0.62
N ILE A 103 -26.09 13.72 -0.31
CA ILE A 103 -25.33 14.43 -1.33
C ILE A 103 -26.12 14.37 -2.63
N SER A 104 -26.79 15.47 -2.96
CA SER A 104 -27.73 15.57 -4.10
C SER A 104 -27.06 15.34 -5.44
N GLU A 105 -25.82 15.82 -5.63
CA GLU A 105 -25.07 15.69 -6.86
C GLU A 105 -24.69 14.24 -7.19
N LEU A 106 -24.61 13.38 -6.18
CA LEU A 106 -24.29 11.94 -6.32
C LEU A 106 -25.50 11.05 -6.11
N GLU A 107 -26.62 11.60 -5.66
CA GLU A 107 -27.81 10.85 -5.23
C GLU A 107 -27.50 9.77 -4.19
N VAL A 108 -26.57 10.06 -3.27
CA VAL A 108 -26.05 9.11 -2.27
C VAL A 108 -26.21 9.65 -0.85
N LEU A 109 -26.62 8.78 0.05
CA LEU A 109 -26.55 9.04 1.48
C LEU A 109 -25.13 8.72 2.00
N ASP A 110 -24.43 9.75 2.48
CA ASP A 110 -23.21 9.58 3.26
C ASP A 110 -23.57 9.33 4.72
N PRO A 111 -23.35 8.11 5.25
CA PRO A 111 -23.80 7.78 6.61
C PRO A 111 -22.96 8.47 7.69
N TYR A 112 -21.78 8.95 7.34
CA TYR A 112 -20.85 9.54 8.29
C TYR A 112 -20.90 11.07 8.30
N GLY A 113 -21.21 11.69 7.16
CA GLY A 113 -21.16 13.11 6.93
C GLY A 113 -19.73 13.66 6.78
N LYS A 114 -19.63 14.89 6.30
CA LYS A 114 -18.36 15.52 5.94
C LYS A 114 -17.42 15.68 7.14
N ASP A 115 -17.92 16.23 8.25
CA ASP A 115 -17.09 16.56 9.43
C ASP A 115 -16.41 15.32 10.06
N PHE A 116 -17.12 14.19 10.10
CA PHE A 116 -16.54 12.92 10.55
C PHE A 116 -15.55 12.37 9.53
N SER A 117 -15.95 12.35 8.26
CA SER A 117 -15.14 11.76 7.17
C SER A 117 -13.83 12.53 6.94
N GLU A 118 -13.81 13.85 7.14
CA GLU A 118 -12.58 14.66 7.06
C GLU A 118 -11.55 14.34 8.13
N ARG A 119 -11.97 13.74 9.26
CA ARG A 119 -11.08 13.38 10.38
C ARG A 119 -10.61 11.92 10.35
N ILE A 120 -10.91 11.23 9.28
CA ILE A 120 -10.44 9.85 9.05
C ILE A 120 -8.98 9.86 8.60
N LEU A 121 -8.20 8.89 9.10
CA LEU A 121 -6.99 8.43 8.46
C LEU A 121 -7.32 7.16 7.67
N SER A 122 -7.10 7.17 6.35
CA SER A 122 -7.33 6.03 5.46
C SER A 122 -6.03 5.58 4.82
N ILE A 123 -5.74 4.27 4.87
CA ILE A 123 -4.57 3.67 4.23
C ILE A 123 -5.05 2.61 3.26
N ASN A 124 -4.72 2.79 1.99
CA ASN A 124 -4.94 1.77 0.97
C ASN A 124 -3.71 0.90 0.83
N VAL A 125 -3.94 -0.39 0.56
CA VAL A 125 -2.87 -1.37 0.41
C VAL A 125 -3.04 -2.08 -0.91
N ARG A 126 -2.03 -2.01 -1.77
CA ARG A 126 -2.06 -2.58 -3.11
C ARG A 126 -0.81 -3.38 -3.41
N SER A 127 -0.94 -4.27 -4.38
CA SER A 127 0.21 -5.02 -4.91
C SER A 127 0.10 -5.20 -6.42
N GLN A 128 1.24 -5.35 -7.06
CA GLN A 128 1.33 -5.75 -8.46
C GLN A 128 2.23 -6.97 -8.59
N LEU A 129 1.73 -8.15 -8.17
CA LEU A 129 2.49 -9.40 -8.08
C LEU A 129 2.76 -10.07 -9.44
N SER A 130 2.16 -9.57 -10.52
CA SER A 130 2.41 -10.06 -11.88
C SER A 130 2.12 -8.99 -12.92
N SER A 131 2.68 -9.14 -14.12
CA SER A 131 2.49 -8.18 -15.22
C SER A 131 2.83 -6.74 -14.84
N VAL A 132 3.88 -6.58 -14.04
CA VAL A 132 4.29 -5.31 -13.43
C VAL A 132 4.42 -4.20 -14.47
N ALA A 133 5.11 -4.47 -15.58
CA ALA A 133 5.32 -3.47 -16.63
C ALA A 133 4.02 -3.08 -17.38
N LYS A 134 3.07 -4.02 -17.51
CA LYS A 134 1.85 -3.78 -18.30
C LYS A 134 0.79 -2.97 -17.56
N ASN A 135 0.75 -3.07 -16.24
CA ASN A 135 -0.31 -2.50 -15.43
C ASN A 135 0.06 -1.14 -14.82
N PHE A 136 1.25 -0.62 -15.12
CA PHE A 136 1.74 0.64 -14.56
C PHE A 136 0.75 1.80 -14.76
N ASP A 137 0.29 2.02 -16.00
CA ASP A 137 -0.61 3.14 -16.31
C ASP A 137 -1.95 2.99 -15.57
N THR A 138 -2.48 1.77 -15.48
CA THR A 138 -3.73 1.51 -14.73
C THR A 138 -3.58 1.79 -13.23
N ILE A 139 -2.42 1.45 -12.65
CA ILE A 139 -2.13 1.74 -11.25
C ILE A 139 -2.03 3.24 -11.05
N PHE A 140 -1.29 3.91 -11.91
CA PHE A 140 -1.15 5.35 -11.94
C PHE A 140 -2.50 6.07 -11.94
N GLU A 141 -3.35 5.76 -12.91
CA GLU A 141 -4.67 6.38 -13.02
C GLU A 141 -5.56 6.13 -11.81
N ARG A 142 -5.54 4.91 -11.26
CA ARG A 142 -6.36 4.55 -10.10
C ARG A 142 -5.95 5.28 -8.83
N THR A 143 -4.66 5.29 -8.51
CA THR A 143 -4.17 5.95 -7.30
C THR A 143 -4.38 7.46 -7.36
N PHE A 144 -4.06 8.07 -8.51
CA PHE A 144 -4.31 9.48 -8.75
C PHE A 144 -5.80 9.86 -8.61
N ALA A 145 -6.68 9.10 -9.28
CA ALA A 145 -8.12 9.38 -9.25
C ALA A 145 -8.73 9.16 -7.86
N GLU A 146 -8.19 8.25 -7.07
CA GLU A 146 -8.71 7.96 -5.73
C GLU A 146 -8.38 9.07 -4.73
N SER A 147 -7.12 9.48 -4.66
CA SER A 147 -6.72 10.59 -3.79
C SER A 147 -7.46 11.87 -4.17
N PHE A 148 -7.54 12.17 -5.48
CA PHE A 148 -8.30 13.32 -5.98
C PHE A 148 -9.78 13.25 -5.58
N ASN A 149 -10.43 12.11 -5.77
CA ASN A 149 -11.84 11.92 -5.43
C ASN A 149 -12.13 12.17 -3.95
N LEU A 150 -11.26 11.71 -3.06
CA LEU A 150 -11.43 11.89 -1.63
C LEU A 150 -11.08 13.32 -1.19
N HIS A 151 -9.91 13.84 -1.57
CA HIS A 151 -9.45 15.15 -1.15
C HIS A 151 -10.28 16.32 -1.71
N GLN A 152 -10.86 16.15 -2.90
CA GLN A 152 -11.70 17.20 -3.50
C GLN A 152 -12.97 17.46 -2.66
N ARG A 153 -13.54 16.47 -2.00
CA ARG A 153 -14.65 16.64 -1.07
C ARG A 153 -14.19 16.81 0.37
N LEU A 154 -13.20 16.03 0.79
CA LEU A 154 -12.74 15.88 2.17
C LEU A 154 -11.28 16.38 2.26
N ASN A 155 -11.09 17.68 2.20
CA ASN A 155 -9.76 18.24 2.04
C ASN A 155 -8.81 17.99 3.23
N LYS A 156 -9.36 17.66 4.40
CA LYS A 156 -8.59 17.37 5.63
C LYS A 156 -8.38 15.88 5.88
N ILE A 157 -9.00 14.98 5.12
CA ILE A 157 -8.75 13.53 5.27
C ILE A 157 -7.25 13.24 5.11
N VAL A 158 -6.74 12.32 5.89
CA VAL A 158 -5.33 11.88 5.77
C VAL A 158 -5.29 10.57 5.00
N LEU A 159 -4.60 10.56 3.88
CA LEU A 159 -4.51 9.40 2.99
C LEU A 159 -3.09 8.81 2.99
N GLY A 160 -3.00 7.51 3.22
CA GLY A 160 -1.80 6.70 3.03
C GLY A 160 -1.97 5.69 1.90
N GLU A 161 -0.87 5.36 1.24
CA GLU A 161 -0.79 4.27 0.26
C GLU A 161 0.37 3.37 0.60
N VAL A 162 0.15 2.06 0.70
CA VAL A 162 1.19 1.04 0.83
C VAL A 162 1.14 0.15 -0.41
N PHE A 163 2.22 0.11 -1.17
CA PHE A 163 2.28 -0.61 -2.43
C PHE A 163 3.38 -1.67 -2.43
N LEU A 164 3.03 -2.93 -2.69
CA LEU A 164 3.96 -4.04 -2.81
C LEU A 164 4.33 -4.28 -4.28
N LEU A 165 5.62 -4.17 -4.59
CA LEU A 165 6.19 -4.37 -5.92
C LEU A 165 7.31 -5.43 -5.88
N PRO A 166 7.14 -6.58 -6.53
CA PRO A 166 8.21 -7.56 -6.64
C PRO A 166 9.29 -7.10 -7.63
N ILE A 167 10.54 -7.29 -7.27
CA ILE A 167 11.70 -7.09 -8.15
C ILE A 167 11.71 -8.11 -9.28
N ARG A 168 11.35 -9.37 -8.97
CA ARG A 168 11.31 -10.48 -9.92
C ARG A 168 9.92 -11.10 -9.97
N GLU A 169 9.44 -11.33 -11.18
CA GLU A 169 8.23 -12.12 -11.41
C GLU A 169 8.58 -13.61 -11.55
N PHE A 170 7.61 -14.49 -11.35
CA PHE A 170 7.78 -15.91 -11.63
C PHE A 170 7.91 -16.19 -13.13
N GLU A 171 8.72 -17.15 -13.49
CA GLU A 171 8.89 -17.61 -14.87
C GLU A 171 7.74 -18.54 -15.28
N ASP A 172 6.90 -18.08 -16.22
CA ASP A 172 5.66 -18.77 -16.60
C ASP A 172 5.91 -20.18 -17.16
N SER A 173 6.96 -20.36 -17.96
CA SER A 173 7.31 -21.66 -18.55
C SER A 173 7.65 -22.74 -17.51
N TYR A 174 8.18 -22.36 -16.36
CA TYR A 174 8.41 -23.25 -15.23
C TYR A 174 7.16 -23.40 -14.36
N SER A 175 6.41 -22.33 -14.17
CA SER A 175 5.13 -22.40 -13.44
C SER A 175 4.15 -23.36 -14.11
N ASP A 176 4.11 -23.46 -15.45
CA ASP A 176 3.30 -24.43 -16.18
C ASP A 176 3.67 -25.88 -15.85
N GLN A 177 4.91 -26.13 -15.45
CA GLN A 177 5.42 -27.43 -15.01
C GLN A 177 5.29 -27.63 -13.49
N LYS A 178 4.63 -26.71 -12.77
CA LYS A 178 4.53 -26.70 -11.30
C LYS A 178 5.88 -26.53 -10.59
N ILE A 179 6.80 -25.83 -11.23
CA ILE A 179 8.13 -25.56 -10.70
C ILE A 179 8.21 -24.07 -10.37
N VAL A 180 8.59 -23.77 -9.13
CA VAL A 180 8.86 -22.40 -8.69
C VAL A 180 10.20 -21.95 -9.25
N LYS A 181 10.18 -20.95 -10.11
CA LYS A 181 11.37 -20.28 -10.61
C LYS A 181 11.08 -18.81 -10.83
N TYR A 182 11.97 -17.96 -10.37
CA TYR A 182 11.92 -16.53 -10.62
C TYR A 182 12.68 -16.19 -11.91
N ARG A 183 12.19 -15.18 -12.62
CA ARG A 183 12.85 -14.66 -13.84
C ARG A 183 14.18 -14.04 -13.47
N ASP A 184 15.17 -14.20 -14.32
CA ASP A 184 16.42 -13.48 -14.21
C ASP A 184 16.17 -11.97 -14.38
N LEU A 185 17.00 -11.16 -13.74
CA LEU A 185 16.98 -9.72 -13.90
C LEU A 185 17.35 -9.38 -15.36
N GLY A 186 16.41 -8.79 -16.05
CA GLY A 186 16.64 -8.31 -17.40
C GLY A 186 17.01 -6.82 -17.39
N ASN A 187 17.57 -6.32 -18.47
CA ASN A 187 17.99 -4.91 -18.66
C ASN A 187 16.86 -3.87 -18.47
N ARG A 188 15.62 -4.30 -18.24
CA ARG A 188 14.45 -3.43 -18.05
C ARG A 188 14.04 -3.23 -16.60
N VAL A 189 14.63 -3.97 -15.65
CA VAL A 189 14.23 -3.93 -14.23
C VAL A 189 14.50 -2.57 -13.63
N GLU A 190 15.67 -1.99 -13.86
CA GLU A 190 16.01 -0.65 -13.40
C GLU A 190 15.01 0.40 -13.90
N ASN A 191 14.71 0.40 -15.21
CA ASN A 191 13.72 1.32 -15.78
C ASN A 191 12.32 1.13 -15.19
N GLN A 192 11.96 -0.10 -14.86
CA GLN A 192 10.68 -0.42 -14.23
C GLN A 192 10.63 0.12 -12.81
N ILE A 193 11.67 -0.13 -12.00
CA ILE A 193 11.79 0.42 -10.65
C ILE A 193 11.77 1.95 -10.68
N SER A 194 12.57 2.57 -11.55
CA SER A 194 12.59 4.04 -11.75
C SER A 194 11.19 4.60 -11.99
N LYS A 195 10.40 3.97 -12.88
CA LYS A 195 9.05 4.45 -13.17
C LYS A 195 8.16 4.44 -11.94
N TYR A 196 8.16 3.35 -11.16
CA TYR A 196 7.34 3.23 -9.97
C TYR A 196 7.79 4.19 -8.86
N VAL A 197 9.10 4.25 -8.58
CA VAL A 197 9.66 5.15 -7.56
C VAL A 197 9.35 6.62 -7.90
N ARG A 198 9.63 7.03 -9.13
CA ARG A 198 9.34 8.40 -9.60
C ARG A 198 7.85 8.72 -9.47
N TYR A 199 7.00 7.82 -9.90
CA TYR A 199 5.57 8.03 -9.83
C TYR A 199 5.07 8.16 -8.37
N PHE A 200 5.45 7.23 -7.49
CA PHE A 200 5.02 7.30 -6.10
C PHE A 200 5.58 8.53 -5.39
N ASN A 201 6.78 8.99 -5.73
CA ASN A 201 7.31 10.26 -5.24
C ASN A 201 6.48 11.48 -5.70
N LEU A 202 5.96 11.47 -6.93
CA LEU A 202 5.10 12.56 -7.44
C LEU A 202 3.79 12.68 -6.66
N ILE A 203 3.23 11.57 -6.20
CA ILE A 203 1.97 11.55 -5.44
C ILE A 203 2.16 11.46 -3.92
N ASN A 204 3.39 11.48 -3.41
CA ASN A 204 3.73 11.45 -2.00
C ASN A 204 3.80 12.88 -1.41
N ASN A 205 3.80 12.97 -0.08
CA ASN A 205 4.13 14.18 0.66
C ASN A 205 3.16 15.36 0.44
N ARG A 206 1.84 15.11 0.49
CA ARG A 206 0.86 16.18 0.54
C ARG A 206 1.01 17.00 1.83
N LYS A 207 1.37 18.27 1.68
CA LYS A 207 1.62 19.17 2.83
C LYS A 207 0.45 20.09 3.13
N ASN A 208 -0.22 20.59 2.09
CA ASN A 208 -1.30 21.55 2.22
C ASN A 208 -2.65 20.90 1.95
N SER A 209 -3.58 20.95 2.91
CA SER A 209 -4.92 20.38 2.77
C SER A 209 -5.81 21.07 1.72
N HIS A 210 -5.42 22.23 1.21
CA HIS A 210 -6.16 22.99 0.18
C HIS A 210 -5.55 22.87 -1.23
N GLU A 211 -4.44 22.15 -1.36
CA GLU A 211 -3.70 21.98 -2.61
C GLU A 211 -3.36 20.49 -2.82
N ASP A 212 -2.80 20.16 -3.96
CA ASP A 212 -2.25 18.83 -4.26
C ASP A 212 -3.23 17.66 -4.00
N PHE A 213 -4.51 17.83 -4.38
CA PHE A 213 -5.56 16.83 -4.11
C PHE A 213 -5.27 15.43 -4.69
N HIS A 214 -4.34 15.34 -5.62
CA HIS A 214 -3.88 14.09 -6.23
C HIS A 214 -2.79 13.38 -5.41
N LYS A 215 -2.24 14.03 -4.37
CA LYS A 215 -1.21 13.43 -3.53
C LYS A 215 -1.81 12.75 -2.30
N TYR A 216 -1.07 11.79 -1.80
CA TYR A 216 -1.24 11.19 -0.47
C TYR A 216 -0.38 11.93 0.55
N GLU A 217 -0.79 11.96 1.80
CA GLU A 217 0.05 12.48 2.88
C GLU A 217 1.33 11.64 3.01
N ARG A 218 1.20 10.31 2.83
CA ARG A 218 2.36 9.41 2.84
C ARG A 218 2.14 8.22 1.92
N VAL A 219 3.18 7.85 1.18
CA VAL A 219 3.26 6.62 0.37
C VAL A 219 4.41 5.77 0.87
N ALA A 220 4.21 4.46 0.99
CA ALA A 220 5.27 3.48 1.19
C ALA A 220 5.33 2.50 0.02
N LEU A 221 6.53 2.25 -0.50
CA LEU A 221 6.78 1.30 -1.57
C LEU A 221 7.62 0.14 -1.05
N LEU A 222 7.01 -1.04 -0.97
CA LEU A 222 7.66 -2.29 -0.61
C LEU A 222 8.29 -2.91 -1.86
N LEU A 223 9.57 -2.61 -2.12
CA LEU A 223 10.35 -3.26 -3.18
C LEU A 223 10.91 -4.58 -2.67
N VAL A 224 10.38 -5.71 -3.15
CA VAL A 224 10.67 -7.03 -2.57
C VAL A 224 11.24 -8.00 -3.61
N ASP A 225 12.36 -8.62 -3.29
CA ASP A 225 12.85 -9.80 -4.04
C ASP A 225 12.47 -11.08 -3.30
N PHE A 226 11.46 -11.77 -3.83
CA PHE A 226 10.99 -13.05 -3.32
C PHE A 226 11.87 -14.23 -3.71
N SER A 227 12.90 -14.06 -4.55
CA SER A 227 13.77 -15.15 -4.98
C SER A 227 14.72 -15.65 -3.88
N HIS A 228 14.95 -14.87 -2.86
CA HIS A 228 15.74 -15.25 -1.68
C HIS A 228 14.96 -16.21 -0.77
N ASN A 229 15.65 -17.04 0.01
CA ASN A 229 15.03 -17.94 1.00
C ASN A 229 14.12 -17.15 1.96
N THR A 230 14.65 -16.08 2.54
CA THR A 230 13.87 -15.05 3.20
C THR A 230 13.74 -13.90 2.22
N PRO A 231 12.53 -13.47 1.87
CA PRO A 231 12.34 -12.33 0.95
C PRO A 231 13.13 -11.11 1.41
N LYS A 232 13.80 -10.44 0.47
CA LYS A 232 14.57 -9.24 0.78
C LYS A 232 13.74 -7.99 0.42
N LEU A 233 13.49 -7.15 1.41
CA LEU A 233 12.93 -5.82 1.23
C LEU A 233 14.10 -4.84 1.02
N TYR A 234 13.99 -3.98 0.00
CA TYR A 234 14.95 -2.92 -0.29
C TYR A 234 14.40 -1.59 0.23
N SER A 235 15.16 -0.96 1.10
CA SER A 235 14.81 0.32 1.74
C SER A 235 15.72 1.48 1.28
N SER A 236 16.80 1.18 0.59
CA SER A 236 17.73 2.19 0.08
C SER A 236 18.22 1.90 -1.34
N LYS A 237 18.71 2.94 -1.98
CA LYS A 237 19.33 2.86 -3.30
C LYS A 237 20.60 2.02 -3.26
N GLU A 238 21.39 2.16 -2.20
CA GLU A 238 22.65 1.45 -2.00
C GLU A 238 22.43 -0.07 -1.99
N GLU A 239 21.42 -0.55 -1.30
CA GLU A 239 21.06 -1.98 -1.27
C GLU A 239 20.74 -2.54 -2.66
N LEU A 240 20.04 -1.76 -3.52
CA LEU A 240 19.74 -2.15 -4.89
C LEU A 240 20.99 -2.17 -5.78
N ILE A 241 21.92 -1.23 -5.58
CA ILE A 241 23.19 -1.17 -6.30
C ILE A 241 24.08 -2.35 -5.88
N ASP A 242 24.21 -2.60 -4.57
CA ASP A 242 25.05 -3.68 -4.03
C ASP A 242 24.62 -5.07 -4.53
N ASP A 243 23.31 -5.29 -4.71
CA ASP A 243 22.76 -6.52 -5.27
C ASP A 243 22.70 -6.53 -6.82
N GLY A 244 23.18 -5.47 -7.47
CA GLY A 244 23.21 -5.36 -8.94
C GLY A 244 21.82 -5.27 -9.60
N ILE A 245 20.82 -4.84 -8.84
CA ILE A 245 19.44 -4.64 -9.32
C ILE A 245 19.34 -3.39 -10.17
N VAL A 246 20.03 -2.34 -9.75
CA VAL A 246 20.15 -1.07 -10.46
C VAL A 246 21.62 -0.67 -10.62
N SER A 247 21.89 0.23 -11.56
CA SER A 247 23.24 0.74 -11.80
C SER A 247 23.64 1.85 -10.79
N GLU A 248 24.95 2.14 -10.69
CA GLU A 248 25.45 3.26 -9.88
C GLU A 248 24.88 4.62 -10.30
N SER A 249 24.41 4.73 -11.54
CA SER A 249 23.77 5.95 -12.07
C SER A 249 22.29 6.11 -11.68
N PHE A 250 21.71 5.14 -10.98
CA PHE A 250 20.34 5.22 -10.48
C PHE A 250 20.17 6.41 -9.54
N SER A 251 19.18 7.27 -9.80
CA SER A 251 19.04 8.56 -9.13
C SER A 251 17.68 8.78 -8.46
N GLU A 252 16.80 7.78 -8.46
CA GLU A 252 15.48 7.92 -7.84
C GLU A 252 15.58 7.81 -6.30
N ASP A 253 14.78 8.62 -5.61
CA ASP A 253 14.70 8.67 -4.15
C ASP A 253 13.77 7.55 -3.64
N ILE A 254 14.35 6.45 -3.17
CA ILE A 254 13.63 5.32 -2.58
C ILE A 254 13.36 5.57 -1.10
N GLU A 255 14.28 6.22 -0.42
CA GLU A 255 14.25 6.46 1.02
C GLU A 255 13.01 7.26 1.44
N SER A 256 12.54 8.16 0.57
CA SER A 256 11.30 8.92 0.80
C SER A 256 10.04 8.05 0.79
N LEU A 257 10.13 6.81 0.30
CA LEU A 257 9.04 5.83 0.23
C LEU A 257 9.26 4.65 1.20
N ASP A 258 10.18 4.79 2.17
CA ASP A 258 10.50 3.72 3.12
C ASP A 258 9.32 3.39 4.04
N PHE A 259 9.03 2.08 4.15
CA PHE A 259 7.94 1.56 4.97
C PHE A 259 8.18 1.76 6.47
N ASN A 260 9.44 1.72 6.92
CA ASN A 260 9.76 1.83 8.35
C ASN A 260 9.43 3.23 8.91
N SER A 261 9.57 4.28 8.09
CA SER A 261 9.21 5.65 8.48
C SER A 261 7.72 5.96 8.29
N PHE A 262 7.00 5.15 7.50
CA PHE A 262 5.62 5.42 7.06
C PHE A 262 4.66 5.73 8.21
N PHE A 263 4.63 4.88 9.26
CA PHE A 263 3.67 5.04 10.36
C PHE A 263 3.93 6.31 11.17
N LYS A 264 5.18 6.56 11.50
CA LYS A 264 5.58 7.76 12.23
C LYS A 264 5.18 9.02 11.47
N ASP A 265 5.47 9.04 10.16
CA ASP A 265 5.26 10.21 9.32
C ASP A 265 3.76 10.49 9.09
N ILE A 266 2.97 9.45 8.76
CA ILE A 266 1.54 9.64 8.51
C ILE A 266 0.77 10.00 9.78
N LEU A 267 1.13 9.40 10.92
CA LEU A 267 0.51 9.72 12.20
C LEU A 267 0.94 11.12 12.70
N SER A 268 2.15 11.58 12.42
CA SER A 268 2.54 12.98 12.68
C SER A 268 1.61 13.95 11.97
N VAL A 269 1.38 13.74 10.67
CA VAL A 269 0.45 14.59 9.89
C VAL A 269 -0.97 14.51 10.46
N TYR A 270 -1.44 13.32 10.84
CA TYR A 270 -2.77 13.12 11.40
C TYR A 270 -2.95 13.88 12.74
N TYR A 271 -2.01 13.71 13.66
CA TYR A 271 -2.07 14.35 14.98
C TYR A 271 -1.87 15.88 14.90
N GLU A 272 -0.96 16.36 14.07
CA GLU A 272 -0.79 17.80 13.83
C GLU A 272 -2.07 18.44 13.27
N ARG A 273 -2.81 17.72 12.43
CA ARG A 273 -4.04 18.23 11.79
C ARG A 273 -5.25 18.26 12.72
N PHE A 274 -5.34 17.32 13.67
CA PHE A 274 -6.58 17.11 14.45
C PHE A 274 -6.42 17.16 15.98
N MET A 275 -5.20 17.13 16.50
CA MET A 275 -4.97 17.10 17.95
C MET A 275 -4.10 18.29 18.45
N SER A 276 -3.78 19.24 17.58
CA SER A 276 -3.07 20.50 17.94
C SER A 276 -3.98 21.53 18.58
#